data_6aba361aba472e9ebc042905e78c6b49
#
_entry.id   6aba361aba472e9ebc042905e78c6b49
#
_cell.length_a   1.000
_cell.length_b   1.000
_cell.length_c   1.000
_cell.angle_alpha   90.00
_cell.angle_beta   90.00
_cell.angle_gamma   90.00
#
_symmetry.space_group_name_H-M   'P 1'
#
loop_
_entity.id
_entity.type
_entity.pdbx_description
1 polymer ?
#
loop_
_entity_poly.entity_id
_entity_poly.type
_entity_poly.pdbx_seq_one_letter_code
_entity_poly.pdbx_strand_id
1 'polypeptide(L)'
;MPNLDSASVVEQKRAERLANTEKVFDFLNLNEKENFLFITDNDPYYTDREFIDLLKQGLAARQIEFSEFAADDKKTKQKDLFKAVEGYDVIWNSWGMEKTKINFDKMTDAINKKGGRMAFCPGLKAKNLDNGGVLAEDKEELNHRLGKMEAKLKNVAGFKITSVYGTNLEIKMKPGERRWFKENGELKPGTWGNLPGGEIFTTPDEEEVNGILVLPVLTEEISKHQGVDEFVKLTIRGGKIAKIDGGESAKKLREYLQDCSKDEKNPLSVIQIAEIAFGANSKASQVVSKEAGNYKDICNPIVEAEKRLGTMHVAFGSSKHGEKGTEGHNNADAHLDFVLPRNGLTVKAFYDNDGFKKGKNGVRLIDEGRWRLAD
;
A
#
# COMPACT_ATOMS: atom_id res chain seq x y z
N MET A 1 -35.59 29.45 1.92
CA MET A 1 -34.50 29.99 1.10
C MET A 1 -33.66 28.83 0.64
N PRO A 2 -33.59 28.49 -0.63
CA PRO A 2 -32.76 27.36 -1.08
C PRO A 2 -31.35 27.83 -1.37
N ASN A 3 -30.41 27.17 -0.66
CA ASN A 3 -29.06 26.74 -1.05
C ASN A 3 -28.27 27.49 -2.15
N LEU A 4 -28.06 28.79 -1.99
CA LEU A 4 -26.94 29.48 -2.67
C LEU A 4 -25.55 29.00 -2.12
N ASP A 5 -25.53 28.48 -0.89
CA ASP A 5 -24.29 28.02 -0.24
C ASP A 5 -23.74 26.68 -0.76
N SER A 6 -24.58 25.80 -1.30
CA SER A 6 -24.13 24.46 -1.72
C SER A 6 -23.32 24.47 -3.02
N ALA A 7 -23.70 25.29 -3.99
CA ALA A 7 -22.99 25.39 -5.28
C ALA A 7 -21.60 26.03 -5.10
N SER A 8 -21.51 27.08 -4.30
CA SER A 8 -20.23 27.75 -4.01
C SER A 8 -19.25 26.85 -3.25
N VAL A 9 -19.74 26.03 -2.32
CA VAL A 9 -18.92 25.06 -1.60
C VAL A 9 -18.40 23.96 -2.51
N VAL A 10 -19.22 23.46 -3.44
CA VAL A 10 -18.80 22.44 -4.42
C VAL A 10 -17.73 22.99 -5.37
N GLU A 11 -17.93 24.21 -5.88
CA GLU A 11 -16.95 24.88 -6.74
C GLU A 11 -15.63 25.14 -6.02
N GLN A 12 -15.68 25.62 -4.78
CA GLN A 12 -14.50 25.86 -3.96
C GLN A 12 -13.73 24.56 -3.71
N LYS A 13 -14.43 23.48 -3.40
CA LYS A 13 -13.83 22.17 -3.17
C LYS A 13 -13.21 21.61 -4.45
N ARG A 14 -13.85 21.81 -5.59
CA ARG A 14 -13.28 21.40 -6.87
C ARG A 14 -12.01 22.19 -7.23
N ALA A 15 -11.99 23.50 -6.97
CA ALA A 15 -10.82 24.34 -7.16
C ALA A 15 -9.66 23.91 -6.25
N GLU A 16 -9.95 23.57 -4.98
CA GLU A 16 -8.98 23.02 -4.03
C GLU A 16 -8.37 21.69 -4.55
N ARG A 17 -9.21 20.76 -5.00
CA ARG A 17 -8.76 19.48 -5.57
C ARG A 17 -7.89 19.70 -6.79
N LEU A 18 -8.28 20.62 -7.68
CA LEU A 18 -7.50 20.94 -8.87
C LEU A 18 -6.12 21.52 -8.49
N ALA A 19 -6.06 22.42 -7.51
CA ALA A 19 -4.79 22.94 -7.02
C ALA A 19 -3.89 21.83 -6.42
N ASN A 20 -4.47 20.84 -5.75
CA ASN A 20 -3.72 19.73 -5.18
C ASN A 20 -3.24 18.69 -6.21
N THR A 21 -3.65 18.78 -7.50
CA THR A 21 -3.03 17.97 -8.57
C THR A 21 -1.56 18.32 -8.73
N GLU A 22 -1.13 19.54 -8.40
CA GLU A 22 0.26 19.97 -8.44
C GLU A 22 1.14 19.10 -7.53
N LYS A 23 0.66 18.74 -6.33
CA LYS A 23 1.40 17.85 -5.43
C LYS A 23 1.57 16.45 -6.02
N VAL A 24 0.55 15.96 -6.74
CA VAL A 24 0.66 14.68 -7.46
C VAL A 24 1.76 14.76 -8.50
N PHE A 25 1.82 15.84 -9.25
CA PHE A 25 2.84 16.06 -10.29
C PHE A 25 4.25 16.23 -9.69
N ASP A 26 4.35 16.82 -8.50
CA ASP A 26 5.61 16.90 -7.75
C ASP A 26 6.11 15.51 -7.31
N PHE A 27 5.23 14.63 -6.83
CA PHE A 27 5.60 13.24 -6.54
C PHE A 27 6.02 12.47 -7.80
N LEU A 28 5.40 12.77 -8.92
CA LEU A 28 5.76 12.18 -10.21
C LEU A 28 7.04 12.80 -10.81
N ASN A 29 7.63 13.83 -10.20
CA ASN A 29 8.73 14.61 -10.78
C ASN A 29 8.44 15.03 -12.24
N LEU A 30 7.21 15.45 -12.50
CA LEU A 30 6.70 15.75 -13.83
C LEU A 30 7.28 17.07 -14.36
N ASN A 31 7.81 17.06 -15.58
CA ASN A 31 8.29 18.25 -16.26
C ASN A 31 7.50 18.55 -17.56
N GLU A 32 7.59 19.78 -18.05
CA GLU A 32 6.78 20.30 -19.17
C GLU A 32 7.04 19.64 -20.54
N LYS A 33 8.13 18.90 -20.68
CA LYS A 33 8.51 18.26 -21.96
C LYS A 33 8.09 16.80 -22.05
N GLU A 34 7.53 16.28 -20.97
CA GLU A 34 7.12 14.89 -20.88
C GLU A 34 5.70 14.68 -21.37
N ASN A 35 5.43 13.49 -21.86
CA ASN A 35 4.11 13.05 -22.23
C ASN A 35 3.55 12.06 -21.20
N PHE A 36 2.22 12.03 -21.09
CA PHE A 36 1.53 11.36 -20.00
C PHE A 36 0.49 10.35 -20.52
N LEU A 37 0.51 9.13 -20.00
CA LEU A 37 -0.50 8.11 -20.28
C LEU A 37 -1.30 7.76 -19.04
N PHE A 38 -2.62 7.82 -19.15
CA PHE A 38 -3.52 7.19 -18.19
C PHE A 38 -3.86 5.78 -18.64
N ILE A 39 -3.64 4.78 -17.78
CA ILE A 39 -4.22 3.44 -17.92
C ILE A 39 -5.38 3.38 -16.94
N THR A 40 -6.60 3.26 -17.47
CA THR A 40 -7.83 3.33 -16.69
C THR A 40 -8.63 2.04 -16.79
N ASP A 41 -9.38 1.74 -15.76
CA ASP A 41 -10.33 0.63 -15.68
C ASP A 41 -11.76 1.13 -15.90
N ASN A 42 -12.62 0.26 -16.42
CA ASN A 42 -14.06 0.52 -16.48
C ASN A 42 -14.76 0.28 -15.13
N ASP A 43 -14.12 -0.44 -14.20
CA ASP A 43 -14.64 -0.61 -12.85
C ASP A 43 -14.44 0.68 -12.04
N PRO A 44 -15.55 1.33 -11.59
CA PRO A 44 -15.47 2.57 -10.81
C PRO A 44 -14.83 2.38 -9.44
N TYR A 45 -14.63 1.14 -8.99
CA TYR A 45 -13.86 0.86 -7.80
C TYR A 45 -12.40 1.25 -7.99
N TYR A 46 -11.78 0.91 -9.12
CA TYR A 46 -10.38 1.21 -9.41
C TYR A 46 -10.18 2.58 -10.02
N THR A 47 -11.01 2.98 -10.97
CA THR A 47 -10.87 4.25 -11.67
C THR A 47 -12.04 5.19 -11.36
N ASP A 48 -11.74 6.27 -10.65
CA ASP A 48 -12.66 7.39 -10.42
C ASP A 48 -12.52 8.42 -11.55
N ARG A 49 -13.57 8.60 -12.34
CA ARG A 49 -13.53 9.51 -13.49
C ARG A 49 -13.37 10.98 -13.10
N GLU A 50 -13.96 11.42 -11.99
CA GLU A 50 -13.75 12.78 -11.48
C GLU A 50 -12.28 13.02 -11.15
N PHE A 51 -11.63 12.03 -10.50
CA PHE A 51 -10.22 12.10 -10.18
C PHE A 51 -9.35 12.22 -11.44
N ILE A 52 -9.56 11.35 -12.43
CA ILE A 52 -8.82 11.37 -13.70
C ILE A 52 -9.04 12.71 -14.44
N ASP A 53 -10.27 13.24 -14.46
CA ASP A 53 -10.57 14.50 -15.11
C ASP A 53 -9.89 15.69 -14.42
N LEU A 54 -9.74 15.67 -13.10
CA LEU A 54 -8.97 16.69 -12.36
C LEU A 54 -7.49 16.64 -12.74
N LEU A 55 -6.87 15.44 -12.80
CA LEU A 55 -5.49 15.32 -13.25
C LEU A 55 -5.30 15.80 -14.69
N LYS A 56 -6.21 15.45 -15.62
CA LYS A 56 -6.19 15.94 -17.00
C LYS A 56 -6.26 17.45 -17.08
N GLN A 57 -7.10 18.10 -16.27
CA GLN A 57 -7.19 19.55 -16.19
C GLN A 57 -5.87 20.17 -15.69
N GLY A 58 -5.24 19.59 -14.68
CA GLY A 58 -3.93 20.03 -14.20
C GLY A 58 -2.85 19.89 -15.27
N LEU A 59 -2.80 18.77 -16.00
CA LEU A 59 -1.87 18.56 -17.12
C LEU A 59 -2.11 19.58 -18.26
N ALA A 60 -3.38 19.82 -18.62
CA ALA A 60 -3.73 20.80 -19.65
C ALA A 60 -3.29 22.22 -19.26
N ALA A 61 -3.42 22.61 -17.98
CA ALA A 61 -2.95 23.89 -17.47
C ALA A 61 -1.43 24.04 -17.59
N ARG A 62 -0.67 22.94 -17.50
CA ARG A 62 0.79 22.86 -17.73
C ARG A 62 1.18 22.68 -19.20
N GLN A 63 0.22 22.60 -20.12
CA GLN A 63 0.41 22.31 -21.54
C GLN A 63 1.11 20.97 -21.82
N ILE A 64 0.91 19.98 -20.94
CA ILE A 64 1.48 18.63 -21.07
C ILE A 64 0.52 17.77 -21.87
N GLU A 65 1.03 17.12 -22.91
CA GLU A 65 0.26 16.19 -23.73
C GLU A 65 -0.07 14.91 -22.95
N PHE A 66 -1.30 14.45 -23.06
CA PHE A 66 -1.71 13.20 -22.43
C PHE A 66 -2.63 12.36 -23.32
N SER A 67 -2.64 11.08 -23.06
CA SER A 67 -3.53 10.11 -23.68
C SER A 67 -4.14 9.19 -22.63
N GLU A 68 -5.15 8.44 -23.02
CA GLU A 68 -5.80 7.45 -22.15
C GLU A 68 -5.92 6.11 -22.88
N PHE A 69 -5.53 5.04 -22.19
CA PHE A 69 -5.75 3.66 -22.56
C PHE A 69 -6.76 3.03 -21.60
N ALA A 70 -7.98 2.78 -22.09
CA ALA A 70 -8.99 2.06 -21.32
C ALA A 70 -8.70 0.56 -21.33
N ALA A 71 -8.33 0.03 -20.18
CA ALA A 71 -8.02 -1.39 -19.99
C ALA A 71 -9.27 -2.19 -19.61
N ASP A 72 -9.23 -3.48 -19.90
CA ASP A 72 -10.26 -4.46 -19.56
C ASP A 72 -9.57 -5.79 -19.27
N ASP A 73 -9.77 -6.36 -18.11
CA ASP A 73 -9.13 -7.60 -17.66
C ASP A 73 -9.28 -8.78 -18.63
N LYS A 74 -10.41 -8.85 -19.33
CA LYS A 74 -10.74 -9.95 -20.25
C LYS A 74 -10.26 -9.71 -21.67
N LYS A 75 -10.15 -8.45 -22.09
CA LYS A 75 -9.93 -8.07 -23.50
C LYS A 75 -8.54 -7.53 -23.75
N THR A 76 -7.94 -6.84 -22.78
CA THR A 76 -6.62 -6.23 -22.94
C THR A 76 -5.57 -7.31 -23.09
N LYS A 77 -4.84 -7.26 -24.20
CA LYS A 77 -3.72 -8.17 -24.48
C LYS A 77 -2.42 -7.49 -24.12
N GLN A 78 -1.49 -8.26 -23.58
CA GLN A 78 -0.15 -7.76 -23.21
C GLN A 78 0.52 -6.95 -24.32
N LYS A 79 0.45 -7.42 -25.57
CA LYS A 79 1.04 -6.73 -26.71
C LYS A 79 0.44 -5.34 -26.96
N ASP A 80 -0.87 -5.18 -26.74
CA ASP A 80 -1.58 -3.94 -26.98
C ASP A 80 -1.25 -2.92 -25.88
N LEU A 81 -1.17 -3.39 -24.64
CA LEU A 81 -0.73 -2.57 -23.50
C LEU A 81 0.74 -2.13 -23.66
N PHE A 82 1.64 -3.05 -24.04
CA PHE A 82 3.06 -2.72 -24.21
C PHE A 82 3.24 -1.69 -25.34
N LYS A 83 2.46 -1.81 -26.41
CA LYS A 83 2.45 -0.79 -27.47
C LYS A 83 1.89 0.55 -26.96
N ALA A 84 0.87 0.51 -26.10
CA ALA A 84 0.29 1.75 -25.54
C ALA A 84 1.26 2.48 -24.62
N VAL A 85 2.01 1.77 -23.78
CA VAL A 85 2.99 2.39 -22.86
C VAL A 85 4.28 2.82 -23.56
N GLU A 86 4.49 2.33 -24.78
CA GLU A 86 5.68 2.65 -25.57
C GLU A 86 5.66 4.12 -26.01
N GLY A 87 6.63 4.90 -25.57
CA GLY A 87 6.76 6.30 -25.95
C GLY A 87 6.17 7.31 -24.95
N TYR A 88 5.71 6.86 -23.79
CA TYR A 88 5.31 7.75 -22.70
C TYR A 88 6.37 7.79 -21.61
N ASP A 89 6.57 9.02 -21.09
CA ASP A 89 7.54 9.28 -20.03
C ASP A 89 6.94 9.01 -18.65
N VAL A 90 5.65 9.33 -18.49
CA VAL A 90 4.91 9.16 -17.24
C VAL A 90 3.63 8.37 -17.46
N ILE A 91 3.43 7.35 -16.66
CA ILE A 91 2.26 6.48 -16.72
C ILE A 91 1.55 6.51 -15.38
N TRP A 92 0.27 6.86 -15.42
CA TRP A 92 -0.66 6.72 -14.30
C TRP A 92 -1.49 5.47 -14.52
N ASN A 93 -1.32 4.47 -13.68
CA ASN A 93 -2.06 3.23 -13.78
C ASN A 93 -3.07 3.11 -12.63
N SER A 94 -4.36 3.31 -12.94
CA SER A 94 -5.49 3.07 -12.03
C SER A 94 -6.24 1.76 -12.35
N TRP A 95 -5.72 0.93 -13.25
CA TRP A 95 -6.29 -0.38 -13.53
C TRP A 95 -5.92 -1.39 -12.44
N GLY A 96 -6.90 -2.09 -11.87
CA GLY A 96 -6.70 -3.05 -10.77
C GLY A 96 -5.92 -4.30 -11.16
N MET A 97 -5.96 -4.72 -12.43
CA MET A 97 -5.19 -5.85 -12.98
C MET A 97 -5.46 -7.21 -12.31
N GLU A 98 -6.56 -7.39 -11.59
CA GLU A 98 -6.83 -8.59 -10.76
C GLU A 98 -6.95 -9.89 -11.53
N LYS A 99 -7.57 -9.84 -12.72
CA LYS A 99 -7.94 -11.03 -13.50
C LYS A 99 -7.27 -11.07 -14.86
N THR A 100 -6.26 -10.26 -15.03
CA THR A 100 -5.52 -10.18 -16.29
C THR A 100 -4.40 -11.22 -16.34
N LYS A 101 -4.04 -11.63 -17.55
CA LYS A 101 -2.84 -12.43 -17.82
C LYS A 101 -1.61 -11.57 -18.17
N ILE A 102 -1.69 -10.27 -17.89
CA ILE A 102 -0.60 -9.34 -18.13
C ILE A 102 0.48 -9.57 -17.08
N ASN A 103 1.70 -9.77 -17.54
CA ASN A 103 2.83 -9.86 -16.65
C ASN A 103 3.26 -8.44 -16.23
N PHE A 104 3.01 -8.09 -14.99
CA PHE A 104 3.28 -6.77 -14.42
C PHE A 104 4.78 -6.43 -14.44
N ASP A 105 5.65 -7.37 -14.06
CA ASP A 105 7.10 -7.16 -14.06
C ASP A 105 7.63 -6.83 -15.45
N LYS A 106 7.17 -7.54 -16.47
CA LYS A 106 7.56 -7.25 -17.86
C LYS A 106 7.06 -5.89 -18.33
N MET A 107 5.90 -5.46 -17.87
CA MET A 107 5.36 -4.13 -18.19
C MET A 107 6.23 -3.04 -17.55
N THR A 108 6.49 -3.16 -16.25
CA THR A 108 7.33 -2.20 -15.52
C THR A 108 8.76 -2.18 -16.06
N ASP A 109 9.33 -3.34 -16.38
CA ASP A 109 10.63 -3.44 -17.04
C ASP A 109 10.67 -2.72 -18.40
N ALA A 110 9.61 -2.87 -19.21
CA ALA A 110 9.54 -2.21 -20.51
C ALA A 110 9.48 -0.68 -20.38
N ILE A 111 8.76 -0.18 -19.39
CA ILE A 111 8.66 1.26 -19.07
C ILE A 111 9.99 1.78 -18.55
N ASN A 112 10.57 1.10 -17.57
CA ASN A 112 11.79 1.53 -16.89
C ASN A 112 13.02 1.54 -17.81
N LYS A 113 13.14 0.56 -18.72
CA LYS A 113 14.25 0.50 -19.69
C LYS A 113 14.32 1.70 -20.64
N LYS A 114 13.20 2.38 -20.85
CA LYS A 114 13.13 3.61 -21.67
C LYS A 114 13.29 4.89 -20.87
N GLY A 115 13.52 4.77 -19.53
CA GLY A 115 13.57 5.91 -18.63
C GLY A 115 12.19 6.45 -18.26
N GLY A 116 11.12 5.79 -18.65
CA GLY A 116 9.77 6.11 -18.19
C GLY A 116 9.58 5.77 -16.72
N ARG A 117 8.48 6.23 -16.13
CA ARG A 117 8.07 5.89 -14.76
C ARG A 117 6.59 5.64 -14.66
N MET A 118 6.18 4.80 -13.72
CA MET A 118 4.77 4.45 -13.55
C MET A 118 4.33 4.58 -12.10
N ALA A 119 3.26 5.36 -11.89
CA ALA A 119 2.51 5.34 -10.65
C ALA A 119 1.41 4.26 -10.72
N PHE A 120 1.43 3.30 -9.82
CA PHE A 120 0.37 2.30 -9.67
C PHE A 120 -0.57 2.75 -8.56
N CYS A 121 -1.79 3.14 -8.91
CA CYS A 121 -2.70 3.92 -8.07
C CYS A 121 -4.16 3.46 -8.18
N PRO A 122 -4.47 2.16 -8.10
CA PRO A 122 -5.86 1.69 -8.19
C PRO A 122 -6.68 2.20 -7.00
N GLY A 123 -7.93 2.56 -7.27
CA GLY A 123 -8.91 2.86 -6.22
C GLY A 123 -8.88 4.28 -5.65
N LEU A 124 -7.97 5.16 -6.09
CA LEU A 124 -7.98 6.57 -5.67
C LEU A 124 -9.23 7.31 -6.19
N LYS A 125 -9.76 8.21 -5.35
CA LYS A 125 -10.96 8.99 -5.61
C LYS A 125 -10.66 10.48 -5.57
N ALA A 126 -11.53 11.30 -6.18
CA ALA A 126 -11.39 12.75 -6.15
C ALA A 126 -11.22 13.33 -4.73
N LYS A 127 -11.84 12.72 -3.71
CA LYS A 127 -11.67 13.10 -2.29
C LYS A 127 -10.22 12.96 -1.79
N ASN A 128 -9.39 12.13 -2.40
CA ASN A 128 -7.99 11.97 -2.01
C ASN A 128 -7.14 13.20 -2.36
N LEU A 129 -7.67 14.10 -3.21
CA LEU A 129 -7.12 15.42 -3.52
C LEU A 129 -7.62 16.53 -2.58
N ASP A 130 -8.54 16.28 -1.64
CA ASP A 130 -8.92 17.27 -0.63
C ASP A 130 -7.68 17.67 0.21
N ASN A 131 -7.66 18.86 0.80
CA ASN A 131 -6.53 19.32 1.64
C ASN A 131 -6.22 18.38 2.83
N GLY A 132 -7.19 17.63 3.28
CA GLY A 132 -7.05 16.55 4.26
C GLY A 132 -6.84 15.17 3.63
N GLY A 133 -6.83 15.06 2.32
CA GLY A 133 -6.69 13.80 1.59
C GLY A 133 -5.23 13.33 1.49
N VAL A 134 -5.07 12.04 1.28
CA VAL A 134 -3.76 11.36 1.31
C VAL A 134 -2.74 11.92 0.30
N LEU A 135 -3.19 12.43 -0.84
CA LEU A 135 -2.34 13.04 -1.87
C LEU A 135 -1.94 14.49 -1.56
N ALA A 136 -2.52 15.08 -0.53
CA ALA A 136 -2.15 16.42 -0.04
C ALA A 136 -1.06 16.38 1.05
N GLU A 137 -0.46 15.23 1.32
CA GLU A 137 0.71 15.10 2.21
C GLU A 137 1.85 15.98 1.70
N ASP A 138 2.60 16.59 2.62
CA ASP A 138 3.80 17.34 2.29
C ASP A 138 4.98 16.39 2.13
N LYS A 139 5.64 16.44 0.97
CA LYS A 139 6.73 15.54 0.60
C LYS A 139 7.95 15.70 1.51
N GLU A 140 8.28 16.91 1.90
CA GLU A 140 9.44 17.18 2.75
C GLU A 140 9.18 16.73 4.19
N GLU A 141 8.00 17.02 4.72
CA GLU A 141 7.58 16.53 6.05
C GLU A 141 7.52 15.01 6.09
N LEU A 142 7.02 14.37 5.03
CA LEU A 142 7.00 12.91 4.91
C LEU A 142 8.41 12.34 4.91
N ASN A 143 9.33 12.91 4.11
CA ASN A 143 10.72 12.47 4.05
C ASN A 143 11.44 12.65 5.40
N HIS A 144 11.20 13.76 6.08
CA HIS A 144 11.75 14.00 7.42
C HIS A 144 11.24 12.95 8.43
N ARG A 145 9.96 12.64 8.38
CA ARG A 145 9.32 11.62 9.24
C ARG A 145 9.89 10.23 8.96
N LEU A 146 10.00 9.84 7.69
CA LEU A 146 10.60 8.56 7.29
C LEU A 146 12.05 8.44 7.75
N GLY A 147 12.83 9.52 7.68
CA GLY A 147 14.21 9.56 8.21
C GLY A 147 14.27 9.32 9.73
N LYS A 148 13.37 9.93 10.49
CA LYS A 148 13.26 9.68 11.94
C LYS A 148 12.84 8.25 12.26
N MET A 149 11.91 7.69 11.49
CA MET A 149 11.48 6.30 11.65
C MET A 149 12.64 5.35 11.37
N GLU A 150 13.37 5.54 10.28
CA GLU A 150 14.53 4.72 9.92
C GLU A 150 15.59 4.73 11.03
N ALA A 151 15.90 5.90 11.60
CA ALA A 151 16.87 6.03 12.68
C ALA A 151 16.49 5.19 13.91
N LYS A 152 15.18 5.05 14.20
CA LYS A 152 14.68 4.21 15.31
C LYS A 152 14.60 2.72 14.94
N LEU A 153 14.48 2.38 13.68
CA LEU A 153 14.21 1.01 13.23
C LEU A 153 15.48 0.22 12.86
N LYS A 154 16.51 0.87 12.34
CA LYS A 154 17.68 0.22 11.71
C LYS A 154 18.40 -0.82 12.55
N ASN A 155 18.37 -0.70 13.88
CA ASN A 155 19.09 -1.60 14.80
C ASN A 155 18.14 -2.48 15.65
N VAL A 156 16.86 -2.56 15.29
CA VAL A 156 15.89 -3.36 16.03
C VAL A 156 16.16 -4.84 15.81
N ALA A 157 16.33 -5.60 16.89
CA ALA A 157 16.51 -7.05 16.88
C ALA A 157 15.19 -7.83 16.86
N GLY A 158 14.09 -7.21 17.29
CA GLY A 158 12.77 -7.79 17.22
C GLY A 158 11.65 -6.88 17.68
N PHE A 159 10.43 -7.26 17.33
CA PHE A 159 9.20 -6.57 17.71
C PHE A 159 8.23 -7.48 18.45
N LYS A 160 7.53 -6.93 19.43
CA LYS A 160 6.31 -7.52 20.00
C LYS A 160 5.15 -6.58 19.72
N ILE A 161 4.15 -7.11 19.04
CA ILE A 161 3.02 -6.35 18.51
C ILE A 161 1.74 -6.85 19.16
N THR A 162 0.95 -5.92 19.69
CA THR A 162 -0.37 -6.22 20.26
C THR A 162 -1.40 -5.23 19.75
N SER A 163 -2.65 -5.67 19.64
CA SER A 163 -3.77 -4.79 19.31
C SER A 163 -4.99 -5.10 20.17
N VAL A 164 -5.92 -4.14 20.27
CA VAL A 164 -7.21 -4.35 20.94
C VAL A 164 -8.08 -5.41 20.27
N TYR A 165 -7.76 -5.78 19.04
CA TYR A 165 -8.46 -6.81 18.28
C TYR A 165 -7.95 -8.24 18.58
N GLY A 166 -6.88 -8.37 19.38
CA GLY A 166 -6.33 -9.66 19.78
C GLY A 166 -5.08 -10.10 19.05
N THR A 167 -4.47 -9.22 18.24
CA THR A 167 -3.12 -9.46 17.70
C THR A 167 -2.13 -9.62 18.85
N ASN A 168 -1.29 -10.65 18.78
CA ASN A 168 -0.15 -10.89 19.65
C ASN A 168 0.92 -11.59 18.83
N LEU A 169 1.82 -10.82 18.22
CA LEU A 169 2.79 -11.27 17.25
C LEU A 169 4.21 -10.92 17.70
N GLU A 170 5.11 -11.86 17.57
CA GLU A 170 6.54 -11.67 17.78
C GLU A 170 7.27 -11.82 16.45
N ILE A 171 8.07 -10.82 16.12
CA ILE A 171 8.84 -10.75 14.87
C ILE A 171 10.31 -10.53 15.22
N LYS A 172 11.16 -11.47 14.82
CA LYS A 172 12.61 -11.30 14.91
C LYS A 172 13.13 -10.60 13.67
N MET A 173 14.11 -9.75 13.85
CA MET A 173 14.76 -9.00 12.80
C MET A 173 16.19 -9.45 12.59
N LYS A 174 16.76 -9.07 11.45
CA LYS A 174 18.17 -9.27 11.09
C LYS A 174 18.86 -7.91 10.93
N PRO A 175 19.14 -7.20 12.04
CA PRO A 175 19.78 -5.88 11.95
C PRO A 175 21.16 -5.98 11.30
N GLY A 176 21.40 -5.09 10.32
CA GLY A 176 22.62 -5.09 9.54
C GLY A 176 22.65 -6.03 8.33
N GLU A 177 21.76 -7.02 8.25
CA GLU A 177 21.60 -7.89 7.06
C GLU A 177 20.49 -7.40 6.12
N ARG A 178 19.48 -6.73 6.67
CA ARG A 178 18.30 -6.20 5.95
C ARG A 178 18.22 -4.71 6.16
N ARG A 179 18.08 -3.96 5.08
CA ARG A 179 17.85 -2.51 5.15
C ARG A 179 16.36 -2.19 5.25
N TRP A 180 16.07 -1.02 5.73
CA TRP A 180 14.74 -0.44 5.69
C TRP A 180 14.58 0.38 4.41
N PHE A 181 13.52 0.12 3.68
CA PHE A 181 13.14 0.86 2.49
C PHE A 181 12.18 1.97 2.87
N LYS A 182 12.40 3.15 2.34
CA LYS A 182 11.50 4.30 2.49
C LYS A 182 10.77 4.52 1.19
N GLU A 183 9.47 4.27 1.21
CA GLU A 183 8.59 4.54 0.10
C GLU A 183 7.85 5.85 0.40
N ASN A 184 8.27 6.93 -0.26
CA ASN A 184 7.72 8.28 -0.07
C ASN A 184 6.75 8.69 -1.18
N GLY A 185 6.48 7.83 -2.15
CA GLY A 185 5.65 8.12 -3.33
C GLY A 185 6.38 8.88 -4.44
N GLU A 186 7.64 9.27 -4.25
CA GLU A 186 8.40 9.97 -5.26
C GLU A 186 8.87 9.02 -6.35
N LEU A 187 8.46 9.27 -7.60
CA LEU A 187 8.86 8.48 -8.75
C LEU A 187 9.93 9.18 -9.57
N LYS A 188 11.00 8.45 -9.83
CA LYS A 188 12.12 8.91 -10.68
C LYS A 188 12.06 8.20 -12.04
N PRO A 189 12.64 8.79 -13.09
CA PRO A 189 12.81 8.11 -14.35
C PRO A 189 13.44 6.72 -14.17
N GLY A 190 12.88 5.71 -14.84
CA GLY A 190 13.32 4.32 -14.72
C GLY A 190 12.77 3.58 -13.49
N THR A 191 11.75 4.13 -12.79
CA THR A 191 11.14 3.48 -11.62
C THR A 191 9.64 3.32 -11.74
N TRP A 192 9.08 2.45 -10.93
CA TRP A 192 7.65 2.38 -10.65
C TRP A 192 7.42 2.35 -9.15
N GLY A 193 6.23 2.70 -8.72
CA GLY A 193 5.85 2.64 -7.31
C GLY A 193 4.40 3.00 -7.09
N ASN A 194 3.95 2.88 -5.84
CA ASN A 194 2.61 3.27 -5.46
C ASN A 194 2.52 4.77 -5.18
N LEU A 195 1.40 5.36 -5.53
CA LEU A 195 1.01 6.67 -5.07
C LEU A 195 -0.44 6.58 -4.54
N PRO A 196 -0.75 6.98 -3.30
CA PRO A 196 0.09 7.75 -2.37
C PRO A 196 1.24 6.93 -1.79
N GLY A 197 2.34 7.62 -1.47
CA GLY A 197 3.43 7.07 -0.69
C GLY A 197 3.27 7.30 0.81
N GLY A 198 4.20 6.78 1.57
CA GLY A 198 4.30 7.03 3.00
C GLY A 198 4.38 5.79 3.85
N GLU A 199 5.42 4.99 3.62
CA GLU A 199 5.75 3.87 4.49
C GLU A 199 7.25 3.64 4.58
N ILE A 200 7.62 2.88 5.60
CA ILE A 200 8.95 2.31 5.75
C ILE A 200 8.82 0.83 6.02
N PHE A 201 9.48 0.01 5.22
CA PHE A 201 9.32 -1.43 5.24
C PHE A 201 10.64 -2.20 5.16
N THR A 202 10.60 -3.48 5.51
CA THR A 202 11.71 -4.42 5.36
C THR A 202 11.21 -5.86 5.43
N THR A 203 12.02 -6.81 5.00
CA THR A 203 11.78 -8.23 5.23
C THR A 203 12.31 -8.62 6.62
N PRO A 204 11.52 -9.25 7.51
CA PRO A 204 11.97 -9.75 8.80
C PRO A 204 12.84 -11.03 8.66
N ASP A 205 13.22 -11.65 9.77
CA ASP A 205 13.70 -13.03 9.76
C ASP A 205 12.53 -13.95 9.41
N GLU A 206 12.53 -14.46 8.17
CA GLU A 206 11.37 -15.12 7.55
C GLU A 206 10.96 -16.41 8.25
N GLU A 207 11.82 -17.00 9.09
CA GLU A 207 11.55 -18.22 9.86
C GLU A 207 11.20 -17.94 11.32
N GLU A 208 11.40 -16.72 11.80
CA GLU A 208 11.32 -16.35 13.21
C GLU A 208 10.19 -15.34 13.49
N VAL A 209 9.04 -15.56 12.85
CA VAL A 209 7.80 -14.83 13.12
C VAL A 209 6.77 -15.79 13.68
N ASN A 210 6.25 -15.49 14.88
CA ASN A 210 5.34 -16.37 15.58
C ASN A 210 4.25 -15.60 16.31
N GLY A 211 3.06 -16.20 16.40
CA GLY A 211 1.96 -15.65 17.18
C GLY A 211 0.63 -15.59 16.44
N ILE A 212 -0.16 -14.59 16.78
CA ILE A 212 -1.51 -14.40 16.28
C ILE A 212 -1.61 -13.01 15.65
N LEU A 213 -2.08 -12.98 14.42
CA LEU A 213 -2.46 -11.76 13.70
C LEU A 213 -3.97 -11.76 13.54
N VAL A 214 -4.63 -10.71 14.02
CA VAL A 214 -6.08 -10.53 13.88
C VAL A 214 -6.36 -9.39 12.93
N LEU A 215 -7.14 -9.67 11.91
CA LEU A 215 -7.42 -8.78 10.78
C LEU A 215 -8.89 -8.36 10.82
N PRO A 216 -9.18 -7.15 11.24
CA PRO A 216 -10.51 -6.56 11.10
C PRO A 216 -10.77 -6.02 9.69
N VAL A 217 -9.73 -5.92 8.87
CA VAL A 217 -9.76 -5.53 7.46
C VAL A 217 -8.98 -6.57 6.67
N LEU A 218 -9.48 -6.99 5.52
CA LEU A 218 -8.81 -7.91 4.62
C LEU A 218 -8.21 -7.18 3.41
N THR A 219 -7.48 -7.91 2.59
CA THR A 219 -6.96 -7.42 1.31
C THR A 219 -8.09 -6.98 0.38
N GLU A 220 -7.81 -6.10 -0.57
CA GLU A 220 -8.80 -5.59 -1.52
C GLU A 220 -9.51 -6.70 -2.28
N GLU A 221 -8.77 -7.72 -2.70
CA GLU A 221 -9.27 -8.85 -3.46
C GLU A 221 -10.35 -9.63 -2.71
N ILE A 222 -10.30 -9.62 -1.39
CA ILE A 222 -11.25 -10.34 -0.53
C ILE A 222 -12.35 -9.43 -0.04
N SER A 223 -12.05 -8.18 0.30
CA SER A 223 -12.97 -7.24 0.94
C SER A 223 -13.74 -6.35 -0.05
N LYS A 224 -13.30 -6.24 -1.28
CA LYS A 224 -13.86 -5.35 -2.32
C LYS A 224 -15.38 -5.41 -2.47
N HIS A 225 -15.95 -6.59 -2.42
CA HIS A 225 -17.38 -6.82 -2.69
C HIS A 225 -18.19 -7.28 -1.48
N GLN A 226 -17.54 -7.48 -0.34
CA GLN A 226 -18.16 -8.14 0.79
C GLN A 226 -17.49 -7.66 2.07
N GLY A 227 -18.20 -6.87 2.83
CA GLY A 227 -17.69 -6.43 4.13
C GLY A 227 -17.15 -7.60 4.96
N VAL A 228 -16.27 -7.29 5.89
CA VAL A 228 -15.77 -8.25 6.88
C VAL A 228 -16.85 -8.42 7.93
N ASP A 229 -17.56 -9.52 7.88
CA ASP A 229 -18.60 -9.89 8.85
C ASP A 229 -18.01 -10.37 10.18
N GLU A 230 -16.79 -10.92 10.12
CA GLU A 230 -16.05 -11.38 11.29
C GLU A 230 -14.55 -11.09 11.13
N PHE A 231 -13.85 -10.92 12.25
CA PHE A 231 -12.40 -10.79 12.23
C PHE A 231 -11.74 -12.09 11.81
N VAL A 232 -10.81 -12.00 10.88
CA VAL A 232 -9.98 -13.12 10.48
C VAL A 232 -8.78 -13.22 11.40
N LYS A 233 -8.54 -14.41 11.92
CA LYS A 233 -7.42 -14.69 12.82
C LYS A 233 -6.44 -15.64 12.14
N LEU A 234 -5.22 -15.18 11.93
CA LEU A 234 -4.12 -15.98 11.42
C LEU A 234 -3.25 -16.45 12.58
N THR A 235 -2.98 -17.75 12.65
CA THR A 235 -1.94 -18.29 13.52
C THR A 235 -0.66 -18.45 12.71
N ILE A 236 0.40 -17.78 13.10
CA ILE A 236 1.69 -17.78 12.41
C ILE A 236 2.68 -18.59 13.21
N ARG A 237 3.40 -19.50 12.53
CA ARG A 237 4.46 -20.34 13.11
C ARG A 237 5.61 -20.45 12.13
N GLY A 238 6.81 -20.11 12.60
CA GLY A 238 8.01 -20.13 11.75
C GLY A 238 7.83 -19.29 10.49
N GLY A 239 7.20 -18.11 10.62
CA GLY A 239 6.93 -17.19 9.52
C GLY A 239 5.87 -17.62 8.51
N LYS A 240 5.15 -18.73 8.77
CA LYS A 240 4.10 -19.22 7.86
C LYS A 240 2.72 -19.15 8.49
N ILE A 241 1.72 -18.86 7.67
CA ILE A 241 0.32 -18.99 8.08
C ILE A 241 0.01 -20.47 8.30
N ALA A 242 -0.05 -20.89 9.57
CA ALA A 242 -0.32 -22.28 9.95
C ALA A 242 -1.83 -22.56 10.08
N LYS A 243 -2.65 -21.53 10.37
CA LYS A 243 -4.09 -21.67 10.51
C LYS A 243 -4.79 -20.33 10.21
N ILE A 244 -5.97 -20.41 9.62
CA ILE A 244 -6.87 -19.29 9.34
C ILE A 244 -8.20 -19.60 9.97
N ASP A 245 -8.58 -18.86 11.00
CA ASP A 245 -9.84 -18.96 11.73
C ASP A 245 -10.72 -17.72 11.45
N GLY A 246 -12.03 -17.89 11.52
CA GLY A 246 -13.07 -16.88 11.28
C GLY A 246 -14.20 -17.45 10.44
N GLY A 247 -15.19 -16.62 10.13
CA GLY A 247 -16.36 -16.99 9.35
C GLY A 247 -16.13 -17.04 7.84
N GLU A 248 -17.05 -16.47 7.09
CA GLU A 248 -17.03 -16.46 5.62
C GLU A 248 -15.80 -15.71 5.06
N SER A 249 -15.37 -14.63 5.71
CA SER A 249 -14.16 -13.89 5.32
C SER A 249 -12.89 -14.76 5.39
N ALA A 250 -12.76 -15.59 6.42
CA ALA A 250 -11.64 -16.53 6.55
C ALA A 250 -11.69 -17.64 5.50
N LYS A 251 -12.89 -18.10 5.12
CA LYS A 251 -13.08 -19.07 4.04
C LYS A 251 -12.58 -18.48 2.70
N LYS A 252 -12.98 -17.27 2.37
CA LYS A 252 -12.54 -16.59 1.15
C LYS A 252 -11.03 -16.38 1.12
N LEU A 253 -10.43 -15.99 2.25
CA LEU A 253 -8.98 -15.87 2.34
C LEU A 253 -8.30 -17.20 2.04
N ARG A 254 -8.80 -18.32 2.58
CA ARG A 254 -8.26 -19.64 2.27
C ARG A 254 -8.40 -19.99 0.78
N GLU A 255 -9.55 -19.73 0.18
CA GLU A 255 -9.79 -19.95 -1.25
C GLU A 255 -8.86 -19.11 -2.10
N TYR A 256 -8.70 -17.83 -1.78
CA TYR A 256 -7.81 -16.92 -2.47
C TYR A 256 -6.34 -17.38 -2.39
N LEU A 257 -5.84 -17.70 -1.19
CA LEU A 257 -4.48 -18.22 -1.01
C LEU A 257 -4.25 -19.54 -1.75
N GLN A 258 -5.28 -20.41 -1.77
CA GLN A 258 -5.23 -21.64 -2.54
C GLN A 258 -5.16 -21.36 -4.04
N ASP A 259 -5.89 -20.39 -4.54
CA ASP A 259 -5.85 -20.00 -5.95
C ASP A 259 -4.49 -19.42 -6.31
N CYS A 260 -3.95 -18.50 -5.52
CA CYS A 260 -2.60 -17.99 -5.71
C CYS A 260 -1.53 -19.09 -5.73
N SER A 261 -1.70 -20.13 -4.91
CA SER A 261 -0.71 -21.20 -4.79
C SER A 261 -0.67 -22.18 -5.97
N LYS A 262 -1.69 -22.19 -6.83
CA LYS A 262 -1.81 -23.17 -7.94
C LYS A 262 -0.72 -23.04 -9.00
N ASP A 263 -0.32 -21.80 -9.28
CA ASP A 263 0.65 -21.49 -10.33
C ASP A 263 2.08 -21.32 -9.77
N GLU A 264 2.23 -21.42 -8.44
CA GLU A 264 3.52 -21.28 -7.78
C GLU A 264 4.37 -22.56 -7.86
N LYS A 265 5.68 -22.38 -8.11
CA LYS A 265 6.64 -23.50 -8.04
C LYS A 265 6.72 -24.11 -6.66
N ASN A 266 6.57 -23.28 -5.63
CA ASN A 266 6.47 -23.68 -4.23
C ASN A 266 5.16 -23.13 -3.65
N PRO A 267 4.10 -23.95 -3.53
CA PRO A 267 2.82 -23.49 -3.01
C PRO A 267 2.88 -22.85 -1.61
N LEU A 268 3.89 -23.19 -0.80
CA LEU A 268 4.07 -22.62 0.54
C LEU A 268 4.66 -21.22 0.51
N SER A 269 5.18 -20.75 -0.62
CA SER A 269 5.69 -19.39 -0.76
C SER A 269 4.63 -18.32 -0.54
N VAL A 270 3.37 -18.59 -0.93
CA VAL A 270 2.24 -17.65 -0.78
C VAL A 270 1.89 -17.35 0.67
N ILE A 271 2.15 -18.29 1.58
CA ILE A 271 1.84 -18.18 3.01
C ILE A 271 3.06 -17.84 3.88
N GLN A 272 4.22 -17.61 3.26
CA GLN A 272 5.45 -17.21 3.95
C GLN A 272 5.44 -15.70 4.19
N ILE A 273 5.82 -15.27 5.40
CA ILE A 273 6.03 -13.85 5.70
C ILE A 273 7.04 -13.23 4.72
N ALA A 274 6.73 -12.07 4.23
CA ALA A 274 7.52 -11.37 3.22
C ALA A 274 7.99 -10.01 3.70
N GLU A 275 7.13 -9.31 4.45
CA GLU A 275 7.36 -7.92 4.79
C GLU A 275 6.76 -7.56 6.15
N ILE A 276 7.38 -6.60 6.79
CA ILE A 276 6.78 -5.75 7.81
C ILE A 276 6.96 -4.30 7.43
N ALA A 277 5.92 -3.52 7.59
CA ALA A 277 5.93 -2.12 7.22
C ALA A 277 5.19 -1.25 8.23
N PHE A 278 5.54 0.05 8.22
CA PHE A 278 4.94 1.04 9.09
C PHE A 278 4.49 2.24 8.27
N GLY A 279 3.21 2.59 8.39
CA GLY A 279 2.65 3.76 7.75
C GLY A 279 3.21 5.06 8.32
N ALA A 280 3.48 6.01 7.42
CA ALA A 280 4.11 7.29 7.69
C ALA A 280 3.32 8.49 7.17
N ASN A 281 2.31 8.32 6.32
CA ASN A 281 1.52 9.40 5.75
C ASN A 281 0.50 9.93 6.79
N SER A 282 0.61 11.19 7.15
CA SER A 282 -0.22 11.80 8.20
C SER A 282 -1.65 12.07 7.74
N LYS A 283 -1.88 12.14 6.45
CA LYS A 283 -3.16 12.43 5.81
C LYS A 283 -3.88 11.20 5.28
N ALA A 284 -3.19 10.07 5.19
CA ALA A 284 -3.83 8.81 4.86
C ALA A 284 -4.93 8.48 5.85
N SER A 285 -6.01 7.93 5.36
CA SER A 285 -7.15 7.54 6.19
C SER A 285 -7.26 6.02 6.30
N GLN A 286 -7.75 5.57 7.42
CA GLN A 286 -8.10 4.18 7.65
C GLN A 286 -9.37 4.18 8.48
N VAL A 287 -10.43 3.62 7.93
CA VAL A 287 -11.70 3.51 8.64
C VAL A 287 -11.89 2.07 9.07
N VAL A 288 -11.90 1.85 10.36
CA VAL A 288 -12.35 0.60 10.97
C VAL A 288 -13.54 0.95 11.83
N SER A 289 -14.73 0.73 11.34
CA SER A 289 -15.96 1.03 12.09
C SER A 289 -16.87 -0.19 12.13
N LYS A 290 -17.17 -0.60 13.34
CA LYS A 290 -18.22 -1.59 13.62
C LYS A 290 -19.61 -0.93 13.65
N GLU A 291 -19.66 0.40 13.72
CA GLU A 291 -20.88 1.16 13.99
C GLU A 291 -21.78 1.34 12.76
N ALA A 292 -21.24 1.26 11.58
CA ALA A 292 -22.00 1.51 10.35
C ALA A 292 -22.86 0.32 9.89
N GLY A 293 -22.75 -0.85 10.49
CA GLY A 293 -23.53 -2.05 10.10
C GLY A 293 -23.27 -2.53 8.66
N ASN A 294 -22.45 -1.82 7.91
CA ASN A 294 -22.18 -2.05 6.51
C ASN A 294 -20.70 -1.87 6.24
N TYR A 295 -19.95 -2.95 6.32
CA TYR A 295 -18.50 -2.95 6.13
C TYR A 295 -18.04 -2.58 4.71
N LYS A 296 -18.96 -2.34 3.77
CA LYS A 296 -18.62 -1.91 2.39
C LYS A 296 -17.96 -0.53 2.31
N ASP A 297 -18.19 0.33 3.31
CA ASP A 297 -17.67 1.69 3.34
C ASP A 297 -16.40 1.82 4.18
N ILE A 298 -15.88 0.73 4.71
CA ILE A 298 -14.79 0.74 5.70
C ILE A 298 -13.41 0.69 5.06
N CYS A 299 -13.31 0.09 3.89
CA CYS A 299 -12.03 -0.05 3.22
C CYS A 299 -11.80 1.13 2.30
N ASN A 300 -10.97 2.08 2.73
CA ASN A 300 -10.16 2.79 1.76
C ASN A 300 -9.33 1.74 1.01
N PRO A 301 -8.91 2.02 -0.23
CA PRO A 301 -7.93 1.17 -0.89
C PRO A 301 -6.82 0.79 0.07
N ILE A 302 -6.39 -0.45 0.06
CA ILE A 302 -5.31 -0.93 0.95
C ILE A 302 -4.09 -0.04 0.81
N VAL A 303 -3.76 0.36 -0.41
CA VAL A 303 -2.70 1.32 -0.75
C VAL A 303 -2.78 2.61 0.06
N GLU A 304 -3.97 3.10 0.43
CA GLU A 304 -4.09 4.25 1.34
C GLU A 304 -4.03 3.83 2.81
N ALA A 305 -4.75 2.76 3.17
CA ALA A 305 -4.89 2.34 4.56
C ALA A 305 -3.56 1.93 5.21
N GLU A 306 -2.69 1.29 4.46
CA GLU A 306 -1.37 0.84 4.90
C GLU A 306 -0.40 2.00 5.14
N LYS A 307 -0.54 3.10 4.38
CA LYS A 307 0.32 4.28 4.47
C LYS A 307 0.01 5.15 5.70
N ARG A 308 -1.12 4.95 6.39
CA ARG A 308 -1.52 5.82 7.50
C ARG A 308 -0.51 5.83 8.64
N LEU A 309 -0.11 7.01 9.07
CA LEU A 309 0.79 7.18 10.23
C LEU A 309 0.23 6.52 11.49
N GLY A 310 1.00 5.61 12.07
CA GLY A 310 0.64 4.87 13.28
C GLY A 310 -0.04 3.53 13.02
N THR A 311 -0.15 3.09 11.76
CA THR A 311 -0.47 1.70 11.39
C THR A 311 0.80 0.91 11.17
N MET A 312 0.64 -0.39 11.07
CA MET A 312 1.60 -1.28 10.44
C MET A 312 0.87 -2.31 9.59
N HIS A 313 1.57 -2.90 8.65
CA HIS A 313 1.09 -4.09 7.96
C HIS A 313 2.14 -5.18 7.93
N VAL A 314 1.69 -6.36 7.61
CA VAL A 314 2.50 -7.57 7.47
C VAL A 314 2.12 -8.18 6.13
N ALA A 315 3.09 -8.40 5.25
CA ALA A 315 2.82 -9.06 3.99
C ALA A 315 3.25 -10.53 3.99
N PHE A 316 2.54 -11.31 3.19
CA PHE A 316 2.88 -12.70 2.88
C PHE A 316 3.04 -12.87 1.38
N GLY A 317 3.92 -13.77 0.98
CA GLY A 317 4.23 -14.01 -0.42
C GLY A 317 5.63 -13.56 -0.80
N SER A 318 5.77 -12.82 -1.89
CA SER A 318 7.06 -12.37 -2.41
C SER A 318 7.77 -11.43 -1.44
N SER A 319 9.02 -11.76 -1.11
CA SER A 319 9.91 -10.88 -0.33
C SER A 319 11.07 -10.32 -1.17
N LYS A 320 10.88 -10.21 -2.48
CA LYS A 320 11.87 -9.65 -3.41
C LYS A 320 11.94 -8.14 -3.32
N HIS A 321 12.58 -7.64 -2.28
CA HIS A 321 12.80 -6.21 -2.10
C HIS A 321 14.19 -5.79 -2.59
N GLY A 322 14.32 -4.51 -2.92
CA GLY A 322 15.57 -3.91 -3.35
C GLY A 322 16.03 -4.29 -4.76
N GLU A 323 17.16 -3.73 -5.16
CA GLU A 323 17.76 -4.07 -6.44
C GLU A 323 18.11 -5.55 -6.50
N LYS A 324 17.61 -6.24 -7.53
CA LYS A 324 17.80 -7.69 -7.76
C LYS A 324 17.09 -8.61 -6.76
N GLY A 325 16.16 -8.11 -5.93
CA GLY A 325 15.43 -8.94 -4.98
C GLY A 325 16.30 -9.64 -3.95
N THR A 326 17.36 -8.98 -3.49
CA THR A 326 18.34 -9.57 -2.56
C THR A 326 17.98 -9.42 -1.09
N GLU A 327 16.97 -8.60 -0.80
CA GLU A 327 16.61 -8.25 0.58
C GLU A 327 15.58 -9.21 1.22
N GLY A 328 15.23 -10.27 0.53
CA GLY A 328 14.38 -11.37 0.99
C GLY A 328 14.69 -12.65 0.23
N HIS A 329 14.18 -13.78 0.71
CA HIS A 329 14.46 -15.09 0.12
C HIS A 329 13.24 -15.77 -0.48
N ASN A 330 12.03 -15.30 -0.16
CA ASN A 330 10.82 -15.91 -0.65
C ASN A 330 10.47 -15.42 -2.04
N ASN A 331 10.35 -16.37 -2.96
CA ASN A 331 10.02 -16.10 -4.35
C ASN A 331 8.62 -16.60 -4.64
N ALA A 332 7.64 -15.71 -4.61
CA ALA A 332 6.27 -15.95 -5.01
C ALA A 332 5.86 -14.91 -6.06
N ASP A 333 4.78 -15.19 -6.80
CA ASP A 333 4.15 -14.20 -7.67
C ASP A 333 3.16 -13.34 -6.88
N ALA A 334 2.57 -13.89 -5.81
CA ALA A 334 1.67 -13.15 -4.91
C ALA A 334 2.44 -12.33 -3.87
N HIS A 335 1.93 -11.14 -3.55
CA HIS A 335 2.31 -10.31 -2.41
C HIS A 335 1.03 -9.76 -1.78
N LEU A 336 0.77 -10.07 -0.53
CA LEU A 336 -0.52 -9.82 0.13
C LEU A 336 -0.32 -9.06 1.42
N ASP A 337 -0.78 -7.82 1.45
CA ASP A 337 -0.70 -6.92 2.59
C ASP A 337 -1.88 -7.10 3.54
N PHE A 338 -1.57 -7.29 4.81
CA PHE A 338 -2.54 -7.38 5.90
C PHE A 338 -2.32 -6.23 6.88
N VAL A 339 -3.18 -5.25 6.78
CA VAL A 339 -3.05 -4.00 7.54
C VAL A 339 -3.61 -4.16 8.96
N LEU A 340 -2.78 -3.83 9.96
CA LEU A 340 -3.22 -3.70 11.34
C LEU A 340 -3.77 -2.29 11.57
N PRO A 341 -5.02 -2.17 12.06
CA PRO A 341 -5.59 -0.88 12.34
C PRO A 341 -4.77 -0.10 13.36
N ARG A 342 -4.64 1.19 13.13
CA ARG A 342 -4.01 2.13 14.05
C ARG A 342 -4.59 2.07 15.45
N ASN A 343 -5.92 1.96 15.57
CA ASN A 343 -6.62 2.04 16.84
C ASN A 343 -6.25 0.89 17.78
N GLY A 344 -5.70 1.21 18.94
CA GLY A 344 -5.27 0.24 19.94
C GLY A 344 -4.05 -0.61 19.56
N LEU A 345 -3.30 -0.20 18.52
CA LEU A 345 -2.06 -0.86 18.13
C LEU A 345 -0.90 -0.42 19.01
N THR A 346 -0.20 -1.38 19.58
CA THR A 346 1.05 -1.17 20.32
C THR A 346 2.17 -1.99 19.73
N VAL A 347 3.29 -1.32 19.44
CA VAL A 347 4.51 -1.96 18.93
C VAL A 347 5.67 -1.64 19.88
N LYS A 348 6.27 -2.70 20.46
CA LYS A 348 7.49 -2.61 21.25
C LYS A 348 8.66 -3.13 20.44
N ALA A 349 9.71 -2.34 20.32
CA ALA A 349 10.97 -2.69 19.71
C ALA A 349 12.00 -3.12 20.77
N PHE A 350 12.82 -4.07 20.44
CA PHE A 350 13.93 -4.57 21.24
C PHE A 350 15.20 -4.45 20.42
N TYR A 351 16.24 -3.86 21.00
CA TYR A 351 17.50 -3.58 20.31
C TYR A 351 18.59 -4.61 20.61
N ASP A 352 18.24 -5.63 21.38
CA ASP A 352 19.10 -6.80 21.62
C ASP A 352 18.26 -8.08 21.68
N ASN A 353 18.89 -9.20 21.30
CA ASN A 353 18.24 -10.51 21.25
C ASN A 353 17.82 -11.03 22.63
N ASP A 354 18.57 -10.71 23.67
CA ASP A 354 18.31 -11.16 25.04
C ASP A 354 17.08 -10.45 25.61
N GLY A 355 16.99 -9.13 25.39
CA GLY A 355 15.83 -8.32 25.75
C GLY A 355 14.57 -8.79 25.02
N PHE A 356 14.71 -9.09 23.73
CA PHE A 356 13.61 -9.63 22.92
C PHE A 356 13.10 -10.97 23.46
N LYS A 357 13.98 -11.96 23.68
CA LYS A 357 13.62 -13.26 24.21
C LYS A 357 12.97 -13.19 25.59
N LYS A 358 13.51 -12.33 26.47
CA LYS A 358 13.01 -12.16 27.85
C LYS A 358 11.85 -11.21 27.95
N GLY A 359 11.50 -10.48 26.88
CA GLY A 359 10.48 -9.43 26.87
C GLY A 359 10.81 -8.23 27.76
N LYS A 360 12.10 -7.98 28.04
CA LYS A 360 12.59 -6.92 28.92
C LYS A 360 13.23 -5.79 28.10
N ASN A 361 13.17 -4.56 28.65
CA ASN A 361 13.78 -3.37 28.04
C ASN A 361 13.24 -3.01 26.63
N GLY A 362 12.03 -3.43 26.31
CA GLY A 362 11.40 -3.05 25.07
C GLY A 362 10.95 -1.58 25.06
N VAL A 363 11.28 -0.86 23.98
CA VAL A 363 10.88 0.52 23.77
C VAL A 363 9.58 0.56 22.98
N ARG A 364 8.57 1.32 23.44
CA ARG A 364 7.35 1.52 22.65
C ARG A 364 7.62 2.48 21.50
N LEU A 365 7.58 1.99 20.28
CA LEU A 365 7.63 2.80 19.07
C LEU A 365 6.26 3.29 18.67
N ILE A 366 5.25 2.43 18.75
CA ILE A 366 3.84 2.79 18.58
C ILE A 366 3.12 2.48 19.90
N ASP A 367 2.37 3.44 20.39
CA ASP A 367 1.58 3.33 21.61
C ASP A 367 0.14 3.79 21.31
N GLU A 368 -0.79 2.83 21.34
CA GLU A 368 -2.18 3.04 20.95
C GLU A 368 -2.34 3.75 19.59
N GLY A 369 -1.55 3.30 18.59
CA GLY A 369 -1.56 3.85 17.24
C GLY A 369 -0.88 5.20 17.09
N ARG A 370 -0.10 5.64 18.03
CA ARG A 370 0.68 6.89 17.97
C ARG A 370 2.16 6.58 17.94
N TRP A 371 2.84 7.00 16.89
CA TRP A 371 4.28 6.94 16.84
C TRP A 371 4.93 7.81 17.93
N ARG A 372 5.90 7.24 18.64
CA ARG A 372 6.75 7.93 19.59
C ARG A 372 8.02 8.40 18.88
N LEU A 373 7.87 9.39 17.96
CA LEU A 373 8.97 9.95 17.18
C LEU A 373 9.75 11.04 17.92
N ALA A 374 9.20 11.58 18.98
CA ALA A 374 9.93 12.46 19.88
C ALA A 374 10.97 11.62 20.65
N ASP A 375 12.11 12.17 20.84
CA ASP A 375 13.41 11.63 21.28
C ASP A 375 13.43 10.51 22.32
#